data_9e09372c92c2872e30aa0deda202e185
#
_entry.id   9e09372c92c2872e30aa0deda202e185
#
_cell.length_a   1.000
_cell.length_b   1.000
_cell.length_c   1.000
_cell.angle_alpha   90.00
_cell.angle_beta   90.00
_cell.angle_gamma   90.00
#
_symmetry.space_group_name_H-M   'P 1'
#
loop_
_entity.id
_entity.type
_entity.pdbx_description
1 polymer ?
#
loop_
_entity_poly.entity_id
_entity_poly.type
_entity_poly.pdbx_seq_one_letter_code
_entity_poly.pdbx_strand_id
1 'polypeptide(L)'
;RELGGEAISFDTIVASGSNAARPHHRAGSDLLKERETIVIDCGARFEGYCSDLTRTVIMGHPDKFTKNIYEIVLTAQETAIELIETGMTGEECDSLARNVIREAGYDKNFGHSLGHGVGLQVHELPTIGPKSTLKIEDSMVFTIEPGIYIEGWGGVRIEDIVVMENGKAKLLSNASKSRY
;
A
#
# COMPACT_ATOMS: atom_id res chain seq x y z
N ARG A 1 11.48 9.82 -16.37
CA ARG A 1 11.85 9.78 -17.81
C ARG A 1 13.36 9.75 -18.01
N GLU A 2 14.13 10.45 -17.19
CA GLU A 2 15.62 10.43 -17.28
C GLU A 2 16.23 9.04 -17.08
N LEU A 3 15.55 8.18 -16.31
CA LEU A 3 15.94 6.79 -16.05
C LEU A 3 15.27 5.77 -17.00
N GLY A 4 14.67 6.24 -18.10
CA GLY A 4 14.05 5.38 -19.12
C GLY A 4 12.55 5.16 -18.97
N GLY A 5 11.89 5.73 -17.97
CA GLY A 5 10.44 5.63 -17.80
C GLY A 5 9.69 6.23 -18.99
N GLU A 6 8.74 5.49 -19.56
CA GLU A 6 7.95 5.87 -20.73
C GLU A 6 6.82 6.83 -20.37
N ALA A 7 6.13 6.52 -19.26
CA ALA A 7 4.97 7.24 -18.76
C ALA A 7 4.81 7.03 -17.25
N ILE A 8 3.82 7.69 -16.65
CA ILE A 8 3.28 7.30 -15.34
C ILE A 8 2.38 6.08 -15.51
N SER A 9 2.32 5.20 -14.50
CA SER A 9 1.41 4.04 -14.49
C SER A 9 -0.04 4.48 -14.34
N PHE A 10 -0.26 5.50 -13.52
CA PHE A 10 -1.56 6.10 -13.20
C PHE A 10 -1.37 7.55 -12.73
N ASP A 11 -2.47 8.29 -12.59
CA ASP A 11 -2.44 9.66 -12.05
C ASP A 11 -1.94 9.62 -10.60
N THR A 12 -0.78 10.24 -10.34
CA THR A 12 -0.15 10.28 -9.02
C THR A 12 -1.10 10.83 -7.96
N ILE A 13 -1.24 10.10 -6.85
CA ILE A 13 -2.00 10.55 -5.69
C ILE A 13 -1.06 11.28 -4.73
N VAL A 14 -1.43 12.49 -4.35
CA VAL A 14 -0.82 13.23 -3.23
C VAL A 14 -1.95 13.73 -2.36
N ALA A 15 -2.14 13.09 -1.21
CA ALA A 15 -3.22 13.37 -0.29
C ALA A 15 -2.68 13.74 1.08
N SER A 16 -2.99 14.95 1.57
CA SER A 16 -2.52 15.46 2.87
C SER A 16 -3.66 15.72 3.84
N GLY A 17 -3.38 15.59 5.13
CA GLY A 17 -4.32 15.83 6.20
C GLY A 17 -5.61 15.03 6.01
N SER A 18 -6.77 15.65 6.19
CA SER A 18 -8.08 15.00 6.04
C SER A 18 -8.32 14.40 4.65
N ASN A 19 -7.65 14.90 3.61
CA ASN A 19 -7.74 14.32 2.26
C ASN A 19 -7.08 12.94 2.18
N ALA A 20 -6.08 12.66 3.01
CA ALA A 20 -5.43 11.35 3.09
C ALA A 20 -6.37 10.24 3.60
N ALA A 21 -7.54 10.60 4.16
CA ALA A 21 -8.59 9.63 4.47
C ALA A 21 -9.31 9.08 3.24
N ARG A 22 -9.01 9.57 2.05
CA ARG A 22 -9.58 9.14 0.77
C ARG A 22 -8.52 8.42 -0.04
N PRO A 23 -8.55 7.08 -0.15
CA PRO A 23 -7.50 6.30 -0.84
C PRO A 23 -7.20 6.77 -2.26
N HIS A 24 -8.21 7.22 -3.00
CA HIS A 24 -8.08 7.69 -4.39
C HIS A 24 -8.29 9.21 -4.52
N HIS A 25 -7.77 9.98 -3.56
CA HIS A 25 -7.86 11.44 -3.60
C HIS A 25 -7.15 11.98 -4.83
N ARG A 26 -7.76 12.99 -5.47
CA ARG A 26 -7.09 13.78 -6.51
C ARG A 26 -6.52 15.05 -5.91
N ALA A 27 -5.22 15.28 -6.14
CA ALA A 27 -4.53 16.45 -5.63
C ALA A 27 -5.25 17.75 -6.06
N GLY A 28 -5.45 18.64 -5.10
CA GLY A 28 -6.09 19.95 -5.27
C GLY A 28 -5.11 21.09 -4.97
N SER A 29 -5.65 22.21 -4.55
CA SER A 29 -4.90 23.42 -4.17
C SER A 29 -4.65 23.53 -2.66
N ASP A 30 -5.00 22.52 -1.87
CA ASP A 30 -4.82 22.54 -0.43
C ASP A 30 -3.33 22.56 -0.08
N LEU A 31 -2.96 23.45 0.84
CA LEU A 31 -1.58 23.58 1.28
C LEU A 31 -1.25 22.49 2.30
N LEU A 32 -0.03 21.99 2.23
CA LEU A 32 0.52 21.06 3.23
C LEU A 32 0.66 21.77 4.57
N LYS A 33 0.32 21.08 5.66
CA LYS A 33 0.43 21.60 7.03
C LYS A 33 1.34 20.71 7.88
N GLU A 34 1.97 21.31 8.88
CA GLU A 34 2.78 20.56 9.84
C GLU A 34 1.96 19.52 10.59
N ARG A 35 2.59 18.39 10.89
CA ARG A 35 2.07 17.23 11.62
C ARG A 35 0.97 16.45 10.92
N GLU A 36 0.63 16.82 9.67
CA GLU A 36 -0.28 16.03 8.85
C GLU A 36 0.46 14.90 8.13
N THR A 37 -0.24 13.78 7.96
CA THR A 37 0.20 12.70 7.08
C THR A 37 0.01 13.12 5.62
N ILE A 38 0.94 12.72 4.75
CA ILE A 38 0.87 12.88 3.31
C ILE A 38 1.06 11.51 2.69
N VAL A 39 -0.01 10.97 2.13
CA VAL A 39 0.04 9.75 1.32
C VAL A 39 0.46 10.15 -0.08
N ILE A 40 1.58 9.59 -0.53
CA ILE A 40 2.12 9.75 -1.88
C ILE A 40 2.12 8.39 -2.54
N ASP A 41 1.35 8.26 -3.62
CA ASP A 41 1.17 7.03 -4.36
C ASP A 41 1.46 7.29 -5.83
N CYS A 42 2.45 6.60 -6.38
CA CYS A 42 2.96 6.84 -7.72
C CYS A 42 3.56 5.60 -8.34
N GLY A 43 3.51 5.55 -9.66
CA GLY A 43 4.11 4.50 -10.44
C GLY A 43 4.62 4.97 -11.78
N ALA A 44 5.59 4.25 -12.33
CA ALA A 44 6.16 4.49 -13.64
C ALA A 44 5.89 3.29 -14.57
N ARG A 45 5.78 3.58 -15.85
CA ARG A 45 5.75 2.57 -16.91
C ARG A 45 7.13 2.46 -17.55
N PHE A 46 7.64 1.23 -17.62
CA PHE A 46 8.93 0.91 -18.24
C PHE A 46 8.83 -0.38 -19.03
N GLU A 47 9.23 -0.36 -20.30
CA GLU A 47 9.11 -1.48 -21.25
C GLU A 47 7.69 -2.11 -21.27
N GLY A 48 6.67 -1.25 -21.13
CA GLY A 48 5.27 -1.63 -21.09
C GLY A 48 4.76 -2.08 -19.72
N TYR A 49 5.62 -2.38 -18.75
CA TYR A 49 5.23 -2.79 -17.40
C TYR A 49 5.01 -1.60 -16.47
N CYS A 50 4.01 -1.73 -15.61
CA CYS A 50 3.68 -0.75 -14.60
C CYS A 50 4.39 -1.05 -13.30
N SER A 51 4.81 -0.01 -12.57
CA SER A 51 5.14 -0.09 -11.16
C SER A 51 4.09 0.64 -10.32
N ASP A 52 4.07 0.32 -9.03
CA ASP A 52 3.15 0.88 -8.06
C ASP A 52 3.84 1.00 -6.70
N LEU A 53 3.72 2.15 -6.04
CA LEU A 53 4.42 2.41 -4.79
C LEU A 53 3.73 3.50 -4.00
N THR A 54 3.31 3.20 -2.77
CA THR A 54 2.86 4.20 -1.82
C THR A 54 3.82 4.36 -0.66
N ARG A 55 4.05 5.63 -0.29
CA ARG A 55 4.68 6.00 0.99
C ARG A 55 3.84 7.07 1.68
N THR A 56 3.77 6.96 3.00
CA THR A 56 3.23 8.03 3.82
C THR A 56 4.39 8.76 4.49
N VAL A 57 4.46 10.06 4.26
CA VAL A 57 5.41 10.95 4.92
C VAL A 57 4.67 11.91 5.86
N ILE A 58 5.38 12.47 6.83
CA ILE A 58 4.79 13.36 7.83
C ILE A 58 5.56 14.66 7.84
N MET A 59 4.85 15.79 7.70
CA MET A 59 5.48 17.10 7.80
C MET A 59 5.84 17.42 9.25
N GLY A 60 7.14 17.59 9.52
CA GLY A 60 7.63 17.90 10.87
C GLY A 60 7.58 16.69 11.82
N HIS A 61 7.30 16.94 13.09
CA HIS A 61 7.31 15.89 14.12
C HIS A 61 5.91 15.34 14.38
N PRO A 62 5.66 14.05 14.10
CA PRO A 62 4.37 13.42 14.36
C PRO A 62 4.07 13.34 15.86
N ASP A 63 2.81 13.46 16.21
CA ASP A 63 2.33 13.16 17.55
C ASP A 63 2.28 11.66 17.83
N LYS A 64 1.94 11.28 19.07
CA LYS A 64 1.87 9.87 19.48
C LYS A 64 0.81 9.09 18.71
N PHE A 65 -0.31 9.73 18.39
CA PHE A 65 -1.40 9.07 17.65
C PHE A 65 -0.97 8.74 16.23
N THR A 66 -0.41 9.72 15.53
CA THR A 66 0.11 9.55 14.17
C THR A 66 1.18 8.46 14.09
N LYS A 67 2.12 8.44 15.07
CA LYS A 67 3.13 7.39 15.16
C LYS A 67 2.50 6.02 15.33
N ASN A 68 1.51 5.90 16.23
CA ASN A 68 0.83 4.64 16.48
C ASN A 68 0.12 4.10 15.22
N ILE A 69 -0.62 4.94 14.50
CA ILE A 69 -1.27 4.54 13.25
C ILE A 69 -0.25 4.09 12.20
N TYR A 70 0.85 4.82 12.06
CA TYR A 70 1.92 4.47 11.12
C TYR A 70 2.52 3.10 11.45
N GLU A 71 2.86 2.84 12.71
CA GLU A 71 3.44 1.56 13.15
C GLU A 71 2.47 0.38 12.97
N ILE A 72 1.17 0.58 13.19
CA ILE A 72 0.15 -0.46 12.93
C ILE A 72 0.14 -0.84 11.44
N VAL A 73 0.11 0.15 10.55
CA VAL A 73 0.08 -0.09 9.09
C VAL A 73 1.40 -0.75 8.63
N LEU A 74 2.53 -0.27 9.14
CA LEU A 74 3.84 -0.86 8.82
C LEU A 74 3.91 -2.32 9.29
N THR A 75 3.50 -2.59 10.53
CA THR A 75 3.46 -3.96 11.07
C THR A 75 2.54 -4.86 10.24
N ALA A 76 1.37 -4.35 9.84
CA ALA A 76 0.44 -5.10 8.99
C ALA A 76 1.07 -5.47 7.64
N GLN A 77 1.77 -4.54 7.01
CA GLN A 77 2.45 -4.76 5.74
C GLN A 77 3.60 -5.76 5.88
N GLU A 78 4.47 -5.56 6.87
CA GLU A 78 5.62 -6.44 7.11
C GLU A 78 5.17 -7.86 7.45
N THR A 79 4.10 -8.02 8.28
CA THR A 79 3.50 -9.32 8.60
C THR A 79 3.00 -10.04 7.34
N ALA A 80 2.29 -9.33 6.46
CA ALA A 80 1.81 -9.93 5.21
C ALA A 80 2.97 -10.37 4.31
N ILE A 81 3.98 -9.52 4.11
CA ILE A 81 5.16 -9.84 3.29
C ILE A 81 5.90 -11.06 3.84
N GLU A 82 6.05 -11.17 5.16
CA GLU A 82 6.76 -12.29 5.80
C GLU A 82 6.00 -13.61 5.71
N LEU A 83 4.66 -13.56 5.86
CA LEU A 83 3.84 -14.76 6.04
C LEU A 83 3.14 -15.27 4.78
N ILE A 84 3.07 -14.49 3.70
CA ILE A 84 2.45 -14.97 2.45
C ILE A 84 3.28 -16.12 1.87
N GLU A 85 2.57 -17.21 1.55
CA GLU A 85 3.14 -18.42 0.96
C GLU A 85 2.36 -18.86 -0.28
N THR A 86 3.06 -19.50 -1.21
CA THR A 86 2.42 -20.16 -2.36
C THR A 86 1.38 -21.18 -1.89
N GLY A 87 0.23 -21.17 -2.55
CA GLY A 87 -0.93 -22.02 -2.23
C GLY A 87 -1.98 -21.37 -1.35
N MET A 88 -1.66 -20.27 -0.66
CA MET A 88 -2.65 -19.44 0.03
C MET A 88 -3.61 -18.79 -0.97
N THR A 89 -4.85 -18.59 -0.58
CA THR A 89 -5.83 -17.80 -1.35
C THR A 89 -5.58 -16.30 -1.14
N GLY A 90 -6.06 -15.47 -2.07
CA GLY A 90 -5.97 -14.01 -1.89
C GLY A 90 -6.69 -13.53 -0.62
N GLU A 91 -7.74 -14.22 -0.16
CA GLU A 91 -8.41 -13.93 1.11
C GLU A 91 -7.53 -14.27 2.32
N GLU A 92 -6.86 -15.41 2.30
CA GLU A 92 -5.92 -15.79 3.36
C GLU A 92 -4.75 -14.80 3.45
N CYS A 93 -4.21 -14.38 2.32
CA CYS A 93 -3.16 -13.35 2.26
C CYS A 93 -3.65 -11.99 2.81
N ASP A 94 -4.83 -11.54 2.40
CA ASP A 94 -5.45 -10.29 2.93
C ASP A 94 -5.63 -10.35 4.44
N SER A 95 -6.06 -11.50 4.94
CA SER A 95 -6.32 -11.70 6.37
C SER A 95 -5.08 -11.51 7.24
N LEU A 96 -3.87 -11.73 6.72
CA LEU A 96 -2.62 -11.54 7.47
C LEU A 96 -2.46 -10.07 7.92
N ALA A 97 -2.62 -9.12 7.00
CA ALA A 97 -2.55 -7.69 7.34
C ALA A 97 -3.82 -7.19 8.04
N ARG A 98 -4.99 -7.63 7.56
CA ARG A 98 -6.27 -7.18 8.10
C ARG A 98 -6.46 -7.55 9.56
N ASN A 99 -5.97 -8.70 10.00
CA ASN A 99 -6.03 -9.12 11.40
C ASN A 99 -5.21 -8.19 12.31
N VAL A 100 -4.02 -7.78 11.89
CA VAL A 100 -3.19 -6.82 12.64
C VAL A 100 -3.94 -5.50 12.85
N ILE A 101 -4.54 -4.96 11.77
CA ILE A 101 -5.31 -3.72 11.80
C ILE A 101 -6.56 -3.88 12.68
N ARG A 102 -7.26 -5.02 12.59
CA ARG A 102 -8.46 -5.33 13.38
C ARG A 102 -8.14 -5.46 14.88
N GLU A 103 -7.07 -6.16 15.23
CA GLU A 103 -6.64 -6.33 16.63
C GLU A 103 -6.23 -4.99 17.27
N ALA A 104 -5.71 -4.06 16.46
CA ALA A 104 -5.45 -2.69 16.89
C ALA A 104 -6.72 -1.81 16.99
N GLY A 105 -7.91 -2.32 16.62
CA GLY A 105 -9.19 -1.62 16.73
C GLY A 105 -9.59 -0.78 15.52
N TYR A 106 -8.91 -0.94 14.38
CA TYR A 106 -9.13 -0.13 13.16
C TYR A 106 -9.74 -0.90 11.99
N ASP A 107 -10.41 -2.03 12.24
CA ASP A 107 -11.02 -2.89 11.20
C ASP A 107 -11.89 -2.10 10.20
N LYS A 108 -12.70 -1.18 10.70
CA LYS A 108 -13.59 -0.34 9.86
C LYS A 108 -12.86 0.72 9.04
N ASN A 109 -11.60 0.94 9.34
CA ASN A 109 -10.77 1.96 8.72
C ASN A 109 -9.87 1.43 7.59
N PHE A 110 -9.92 0.11 7.31
CA PHE A 110 -9.25 -0.53 6.20
C PHE A 110 -10.29 -1.03 5.19
N GLY A 111 -10.69 -0.17 4.28
CA GLY A 111 -11.87 -0.35 3.42
C GLY A 111 -11.62 -0.94 2.02
N HIS A 112 -10.39 -1.34 1.68
CA HIS A 112 -10.05 -1.94 0.38
C HIS A 112 -9.31 -3.28 0.53
N SER A 113 -9.04 -3.95 -0.58
CA SER A 113 -8.22 -5.17 -0.62
C SER A 113 -6.79 -4.88 -0.18
N LEU A 114 -6.09 -5.89 0.33
CA LEU A 114 -4.67 -5.76 0.68
C LEU A 114 -3.79 -5.45 -0.53
N GLY A 115 -4.20 -5.88 -1.73
CA GLY A 115 -3.44 -5.62 -2.94
C GLY A 115 -4.05 -6.24 -4.20
N HIS A 116 -3.35 -6.07 -5.30
CA HIS A 116 -3.72 -6.52 -6.64
C HIS A 116 -2.50 -6.89 -7.46
N GLY A 117 -2.69 -7.71 -8.48
CA GLY A 117 -1.66 -7.97 -9.47
C GLY A 117 -1.26 -6.68 -10.19
N VAL A 118 0.01 -6.58 -10.54
CA VAL A 118 0.57 -5.49 -11.33
C VAL A 118 1.50 -6.06 -12.40
N GLY A 119 1.37 -5.58 -13.64
CA GLY A 119 2.13 -6.04 -14.78
C GLY A 119 1.98 -5.09 -15.95
N LEU A 120 1.39 -5.55 -17.05
CA LEU A 120 1.09 -4.67 -18.19
C LEU A 120 -0.03 -3.66 -17.87
N GLN A 121 -0.87 -3.99 -16.90
CA GLN A 121 -1.86 -3.07 -16.32
C GLN A 121 -1.49 -2.79 -14.88
N VAL A 122 -1.89 -1.60 -14.39
CA VAL A 122 -1.74 -1.25 -12.97
C VAL A 122 -2.53 -2.22 -12.10
N HIS A 123 -3.76 -2.56 -12.50
CA HIS A 123 -4.60 -3.51 -11.80
C HIS A 123 -4.87 -4.72 -12.69
N GLU A 124 -4.36 -5.87 -12.29
CA GLU A 124 -4.63 -7.16 -12.92
C GLU A 124 -4.75 -8.27 -11.84
N LEU A 125 -4.93 -9.49 -12.24
CA LEU A 125 -4.92 -10.62 -11.29
C LEU A 125 -3.50 -10.91 -10.80
N PRO A 126 -3.36 -11.40 -9.54
CA PRO A 126 -4.39 -11.81 -8.61
C PRO A 126 -5.01 -10.64 -7.82
N THR A 127 -6.23 -10.80 -7.30
CA THR A 127 -6.75 -9.91 -6.25
C THR A 127 -6.37 -10.47 -4.89
N ILE A 128 -5.71 -9.65 -4.06
CA ILE A 128 -5.36 -9.98 -2.68
C ILE A 128 -6.37 -9.28 -1.77
N GLY A 129 -7.50 -9.93 -1.50
CA GLY A 129 -8.59 -9.25 -0.81
C GLY A 129 -9.68 -10.19 -0.31
N PRO A 130 -10.64 -9.67 0.47
CA PRO A 130 -11.75 -10.45 0.99
C PRO A 130 -12.49 -11.21 -0.13
N LYS A 131 -12.79 -12.49 0.13
CA LYS A 131 -13.49 -13.39 -0.79
C LYS A 131 -12.71 -13.80 -2.05
N SER A 132 -11.44 -13.43 -2.18
CA SER A 132 -10.58 -13.89 -3.28
C SER A 132 -10.17 -15.35 -3.05
N THR A 133 -10.69 -16.25 -3.88
CA THR A 133 -10.41 -17.70 -3.81
C THR A 133 -9.26 -18.13 -4.71
N LEU A 134 -8.71 -17.21 -5.52
CA LEU A 134 -7.55 -17.50 -6.37
C LEU A 134 -6.35 -17.83 -5.50
N LYS A 135 -5.70 -18.95 -5.78
CA LYS A 135 -4.47 -19.35 -5.09
C LYS A 135 -3.27 -18.60 -5.64
N ILE A 136 -2.42 -18.17 -4.74
CA ILE A 136 -1.15 -17.53 -5.07
C ILE A 136 -0.16 -18.60 -5.51
N GLU A 137 0.53 -18.34 -6.62
CA GLU A 137 1.50 -19.22 -7.23
C GLU A 137 2.84 -18.51 -7.40
N ASP A 138 3.93 -19.26 -7.52
CA ASP A 138 5.25 -18.71 -7.83
C ASP A 138 5.23 -17.93 -9.15
N SER A 139 6.04 -16.90 -9.23
CA SER A 139 6.11 -15.92 -10.32
C SER A 139 4.96 -14.91 -10.40
N MET A 140 3.93 -15.01 -9.55
CA MET A 140 2.93 -13.95 -9.45
C MET A 140 3.54 -12.68 -8.85
N VAL A 141 3.17 -11.53 -9.43
CA VAL A 141 3.60 -10.19 -8.99
C VAL A 141 2.37 -9.41 -8.57
N PHE A 142 2.38 -8.85 -7.36
CA PHE A 142 1.25 -8.11 -6.81
C PHE A 142 1.68 -7.09 -5.75
N THR A 143 0.79 -6.16 -5.42
CA THR A 143 1.00 -5.17 -4.36
C THR A 143 0.64 -5.70 -2.99
N ILE A 144 1.27 -5.16 -1.94
CA ILE A 144 0.88 -5.31 -0.54
C ILE A 144 0.80 -3.91 0.06
N GLU A 145 -0.44 -3.41 0.26
CA GLU A 145 -0.72 -2.01 0.49
C GLU A 145 -1.76 -1.77 1.61
N PRO A 146 -1.58 -2.31 2.82
CA PRO A 146 -2.53 -2.03 3.88
C PRO A 146 -2.60 -0.53 4.19
N GLY A 147 -3.77 -0.08 4.62
CA GLY A 147 -3.98 1.31 4.99
C GLY A 147 -5.01 1.50 6.08
N ILE A 148 -4.87 2.57 6.86
CA ILE A 148 -5.84 3.03 7.84
C ILE A 148 -6.26 4.45 7.47
N TYR A 149 -7.58 4.65 7.27
CA TYR A 149 -8.15 5.91 6.84
C TYR A 149 -9.19 6.38 7.84
N ILE A 150 -8.97 7.56 8.45
CA ILE A 150 -9.81 8.10 9.52
C ILE A 150 -10.39 9.43 9.05
N GLU A 151 -11.70 9.48 8.87
CA GLU A 151 -12.41 10.68 8.45
C GLU A 151 -12.12 11.86 9.37
N GLY A 152 -11.83 13.02 8.78
CA GLY A 152 -11.50 14.25 9.50
C GLY A 152 -10.07 14.34 10.04
N TRP A 153 -9.34 13.20 10.11
CA TRP A 153 -7.93 13.18 10.52
C TRP A 153 -6.99 13.01 9.33
N GLY A 154 -7.08 11.90 8.65
CA GLY A 154 -6.17 11.58 7.55
C GLY A 154 -6.04 10.08 7.30
N GLY A 155 -4.93 9.67 6.71
CA GLY A 155 -4.68 8.28 6.39
C GLY A 155 -3.19 7.94 6.37
N VAL A 156 -2.93 6.65 6.47
CA VAL A 156 -1.60 6.04 6.27
C VAL A 156 -1.78 4.86 5.35
N ARG A 157 -1.01 4.78 4.27
CA ARG A 157 -0.82 3.61 3.41
C ARG A 157 0.67 3.39 3.18
N ILE A 158 1.10 2.15 3.25
CA ILE A 158 2.47 1.73 2.93
C ILE A 158 2.35 0.57 1.97
N GLU A 159 2.95 0.72 0.80
CA GLU A 159 2.81 -0.22 -0.31
C GLU A 159 4.16 -0.59 -0.89
N ASP A 160 4.30 -1.85 -1.22
CA ASP A 160 5.37 -2.38 -2.05
C ASP A 160 4.84 -3.43 -3.03
N ILE A 161 5.53 -3.59 -4.14
CA ILE A 161 5.34 -4.73 -5.04
C ILE A 161 6.20 -5.89 -4.55
N VAL A 162 5.61 -7.07 -4.57
CA VAL A 162 6.30 -8.34 -4.32
C VAL A 162 6.19 -9.28 -5.51
N VAL A 163 7.16 -10.18 -5.62
CA VAL A 163 7.08 -11.37 -6.48
C VAL A 163 7.10 -12.61 -5.61
N MET A 164 6.31 -13.61 -5.96
CA MET A 164 6.41 -14.93 -5.33
C MET A 164 7.59 -15.69 -5.91
N GLU A 165 8.55 -16.03 -5.06
CA GLU A 165 9.78 -16.74 -5.44
C GLU A 165 10.11 -17.81 -4.39
N ASN A 166 10.22 -19.07 -4.84
CA ASN A 166 10.49 -20.21 -3.96
C ASN A 166 9.48 -20.35 -2.81
N GLY A 167 8.22 -20.13 -3.10
CA GLY A 167 7.11 -20.27 -2.14
C GLY A 167 6.90 -19.07 -1.22
N LYS A 168 7.65 -17.98 -1.34
CA LYS A 168 7.60 -16.80 -0.46
C LYS A 168 7.51 -15.50 -1.23
N ALA A 169 6.92 -14.48 -0.60
CA ALA A 169 6.90 -13.13 -1.13
C ALA A 169 8.28 -12.46 -0.96
N LYS A 170 8.79 -11.89 -2.04
CA LYS A 170 10.05 -11.16 -2.10
C LYS A 170 9.81 -9.74 -2.62
N LEU A 171 10.29 -8.75 -1.88
CA LEU A 171 10.17 -7.35 -2.26
C LEU A 171 10.90 -7.05 -3.58
N LEU A 172 10.21 -6.37 -4.48
CA LEU A 172 10.78 -5.75 -5.68
C LEU A 172 11.07 -4.26 -5.46
N SER A 173 10.32 -3.59 -4.56
CA SER A 173 10.54 -2.20 -4.21
C SER A 173 11.61 -2.09 -3.11
N ASN A 174 12.44 -1.07 -3.18
CA ASN A 174 13.49 -0.81 -2.18
C ASN A 174 13.45 0.61 -1.59
N ALA A 175 12.38 1.36 -1.82
CA ALA A 175 12.20 2.68 -1.24
C ALA A 175 12.11 2.62 0.29
N SER A 176 12.80 3.51 0.98
CA SER A 176 12.80 3.55 2.44
C SER A 176 11.38 3.70 2.99
N LYS A 177 11.08 2.92 4.02
CA LYS A 177 9.91 3.10 4.89
C LYS A 177 10.33 3.97 6.06
N SER A 178 10.49 5.28 5.78
CA SER A 178 10.92 6.22 6.82
C SER A 178 9.91 6.24 7.96
N ARG A 179 10.42 6.09 9.18
CA ARG A 179 9.59 6.16 10.41
C ARG A 179 9.47 7.58 10.95
N TYR A 180 9.51 8.61 10.14
CA TYR A 180 9.43 10.06 10.49
C TYR A 180 10.68 10.86 10.08
#